data_77c126542795f11bd89f7e002bcaac0d
#
_entry.id   77c126542795f11bd89f7e002bcaac0d
#
_cell.length_a   1.000
_cell.length_b   1.000
_cell.length_c   1.000
_cell.angle_alpha   90.00
_cell.angle_beta   90.00
_cell.angle_gamma   90.00
#
_symmetry.space_group_name_H-M   'P 1'
#
loop_
_entity.id
_entity.type
_entity.pdbx_description
1 polymer ?
#
loop_
_entity_poly.entity_id
_entity_poly.type
_entity_poly.pdbx_seq_one_letter_code
_entity_poly.pdbx_strand_id
1 'polypeptide(L)'
;MSIGKKLLGAVVAILCASLCWPLGAEANTGCPLSRIVEENSRVLAPSDPADRGRSVEQLQLMLKQVGYYDGPVNGIYEPMSVEAVKEFQQQKGIKPDGVVEDVTWQALDEEYCQVAGSNDVPAPTGEVSLLVDTAHRKLTVLSDGEPFKQYPVAVGKYKTPSPVGNFKVLRRARNWGTGFGTRWVGLTVPWGIYGIHGTNKPGSIGSYASHGCIRMNNHNVEELYPWVEPGTRVIMLGNPFNYQDQRFRMLRRGARGGDVMEVQIRMQKLGFYDGPIDGIWGGGMERAVVNFRESKGLPRDNSVDSGVYKALGL
;
A
#
# COMPACT_ATOMS: atom_id res chain seq x y z
N MET A 1 -13.46 -83.47 -18.48
CA MET A 1 -12.64 -83.09 -19.60
C MET A 1 -12.19 -81.67 -19.36
N SER A 2 -11.05 -81.51 -19.15
CA SER A 2 -9.77 -81.43 -19.76
C SER A 2 -9.10 -80.14 -19.37
N ILE A 3 -7.99 -80.26 -18.64
CA ILE A 3 -6.68 -79.61 -18.83
C ILE A 3 -6.68 -78.08 -18.68
N GLY A 4 -6.12 -77.46 -17.70
CA GLY A 4 -4.72 -77.63 -17.23
C GLY A 4 -3.76 -76.76 -18.00
N LYS A 5 -3.32 -75.65 -17.49
CA LYS A 5 -1.92 -75.23 -17.67
C LYS A 5 -1.53 -74.17 -16.65
N LYS A 6 -0.59 -74.55 -15.80
CA LYS A 6 0.23 -73.71 -14.98
C LYS A 6 1.12 -72.84 -15.87
N LEU A 7 1.30 -71.62 -15.54
CA LEU A 7 2.49 -70.88 -15.96
C LEU A 7 2.99 -70.03 -14.76
N LEU A 8 4.22 -70.36 -14.43
CA LEU A 8 5.14 -69.66 -13.55
C LEU A 8 5.37 -68.26 -14.09
N GLY A 9 5.38 -67.28 -13.27
CA GLY A 9 5.77 -65.93 -13.70
C GLY A 9 6.29 -65.10 -12.49
N ALA A 10 7.54 -65.11 -12.35
CA ALA A 10 8.50 -64.23 -11.71
C ALA A 10 7.92 -63.16 -10.78
N VAL A 11 8.27 -63.29 -9.49
CA VAL A 11 8.25 -62.24 -8.50
C VAL A 11 9.40 -61.28 -8.83
N VAL A 12 9.07 -60.11 -9.34
CA VAL A 12 10.00 -58.97 -9.40
C VAL A 12 9.85 -58.21 -8.08
N ALA A 13 10.80 -58.44 -7.19
CA ALA A 13 10.99 -57.60 -6.00
C ALA A 13 11.48 -56.23 -6.44
N ILE A 14 10.58 -55.25 -6.45
CA ILE A 14 10.96 -53.85 -6.54
C ILE A 14 11.38 -53.40 -5.15
N LEU A 15 12.68 -53.27 -4.96
CA LEU A 15 13.29 -52.57 -3.83
C LEU A 15 12.79 -51.09 -3.88
N CYS A 16 11.84 -50.75 -3.00
CA CYS A 16 11.58 -49.38 -2.66
C CYS A 16 12.78 -48.87 -1.85
N ALA A 17 13.75 -48.27 -2.53
CA ALA A 17 14.72 -47.41 -1.90
C ALA A 17 13.94 -46.19 -1.35
N SER A 18 13.68 -46.21 -0.03
CA SER A 18 13.23 -45.06 0.74
C SER A 18 14.30 -43.98 0.67
N LEU A 19 14.20 -43.12 -0.34
CA LEU A 19 14.87 -41.83 -0.32
C LEU A 19 14.19 -40.99 0.75
N CYS A 20 14.77 -41.01 1.95
CA CYS A 20 14.60 -39.98 2.94
C CYS A 20 15.07 -38.67 2.33
N TRP A 21 14.14 -37.87 1.86
CA TRP A 21 14.38 -36.45 1.65
C TRP A 21 14.47 -35.80 3.03
N PRO A 22 15.53 -35.07 3.35
CA PRO A 22 15.55 -34.30 4.57
C PRO A 22 14.45 -33.22 4.48
N LEU A 23 13.42 -33.35 5.29
CA LEU A 23 12.55 -32.24 5.68
C LEU A 23 13.40 -31.24 6.43
N GLY A 24 13.85 -30.18 5.77
CA GLY A 24 14.69 -29.17 6.38
C GLY A 24 15.42 -28.25 5.40
N ALA A 25 14.79 -27.91 4.28
CA ALA A 25 15.13 -26.67 3.60
C ALA A 25 13.94 -25.74 3.77
N GLU A 26 13.91 -25.00 4.87
CA GLU A 26 13.21 -23.72 4.88
C GLU A 26 13.77 -22.93 3.70
N ALA A 27 13.03 -22.93 2.62
CA ALA A 27 13.27 -22.00 1.54
C ALA A 27 13.04 -20.60 2.14
N ASN A 28 14.13 -20.01 2.63
CA ASN A 28 14.23 -18.60 2.92
C ASN A 28 14.12 -17.85 1.57
N THR A 29 12.96 -17.95 0.96
CA THR A 29 12.52 -17.05 -0.10
C THR A 29 12.20 -15.74 0.61
N GLY A 30 13.25 -15.05 1.03
CA GLY A 30 13.14 -13.69 1.56
C GLY A 30 12.32 -12.88 0.57
N CYS A 31 11.08 -12.56 0.95
CA CYS A 31 10.23 -11.69 0.15
C CYS A 31 11.04 -10.43 -0.17
N PRO A 32 11.17 -10.02 -1.45
CA PRO A 32 11.91 -8.80 -1.80
C PRO A 32 11.44 -7.57 -1.00
N LEU A 33 10.23 -7.63 -0.43
CA LEU A 33 9.65 -6.61 0.44
C LEU A 33 10.26 -6.58 1.85
N SER A 34 10.99 -7.61 2.29
CA SER A 34 11.68 -7.62 3.59
C SER A 34 12.76 -6.54 3.70
N ARG A 35 13.16 -5.94 2.57
CA ARG A 35 14.10 -4.81 2.51
C ARG A 35 13.42 -3.43 2.60
N ILE A 36 12.09 -3.37 2.63
CA ILE A 36 11.38 -2.12 2.88
C ILE A 36 11.47 -1.85 4.38
N VAL A 37 12.45 -1.04 4.77
CA VAL A 37 12.57 -0.56 6.15
C VAL A 37 11.38 0.37 6.40
N GLU A 38 10.48 -0.01 7.30
CA GLU A 38 9.45 0.91 7.77
C GLU A 38 10.08 2.03 8.59
N GLU A 39 9.64 3.25 8.34
CA GLU A 39 9.98 4.38 9.20
C GLU A 39 9.25 4.28 10.53
N ASN A 40 9.81 4.91 11.55
CA ASN A 40 9.19 5.03 12.86
C ASN A 40 7.83 5.71 12.75
N SER A 41 6.89 5.31 13.60
CA SER A 41 5.63 6.04 13.80
C SER A 41 5.97 7.47 14.23
N ARG A 42 5.09 8.40 13.87
CA ARG A 42 5.25 9.76 14.37
C ARG A 42 5.09 9.78 15.88
N VAL A 43 6.12 10.19 16.58
CA VAL A 43 6.06 10.49 18.01
C VAL A 43 5.27 11.78 18.18
N LEU A 44 4.27 11.77 19.06
CA LEU A 44 3.53 12.96 19.48
C LEU A 44 3.89 13.24 20.93
N ALA A 45 4.27 14.46 21.23
CA ALA A 45 4.66 14.87 22.56
C ALA A 45 4.00 16.19 22.96
N PRO A 46 3.76 16.42 24.24
CA PRO A 46 3.42 17.75 24.72
C PRO A 46 4.51 18.75 24.31
N SER A 47 4.14 19.76 23.54
CA SER A 47 5.07 20.76 22.98
C SER A 47 4.41 22.13 22.86
N ASP A 48 5.23 23.18 22.79
CA ASP A 48 4.78 24.53 22.50
C ASP A 48 5.61 25.08 21.31
N PRO A 49 4.97 25.32 20.15
CA PRO A 49 3.54 25.10 19.86
C PRO A 49 3.16 23.62 19.81
N ALA A 50 1.91 23.32 20.16
CA ALA A 50 1.37 21.97 20.21
C ALA A 50 1.51 21.26 18.84
N ASP A 51 1.81 19.95 18.88
CA ASP A 51 1.82 19.09 17.69
C ASP A 51 0.46 19.15 16.97
N ARG A 52 0.51 19.14 15.61
CA ARG A 52 -0.69 19.29 14.78
C ARG A 52 -0.68 18.35 13.60
N GLY A 53 -1.87 18.00 13.15
CA GLY A 53 -2.11 17.32 11.90
C GLY A 53 -2.83 15.98 12.04
N ARG A 54 -2.86 15.22 10.91
CA ARG A 54 -3.69 14.01 10.80
C ARG A 54 -3.33 12.88 11.77
N SER A 55 -2.08 12.77 12.18
CA SER A 55 -1.70 11.77 13.20
C SER A 55 -2.35 12.10 14.55
N VAL A 56 -2.53 13.39 14.86
CA VAL A 56 -3.26 13.83 16.08
C VAL A 56 -4.76 13.58 15.90
N GLU A 57 -5.35 13.91 14.75
CA GLU A 57 -6.75 13.58 14.46
C GLU A 57 -7.00 12.08 14.63
N GLN A 58 -6.09 11.23 14.10
CA GLN A 58 -6.18 9.79 14.24
C GLN A 58 -6.11 9.34 15.70
N LEU A 59 -5.18 9.89 16.48
CA LEU A 59 -5.08 9.63 17.91
C LEU A 59 -6.37 9.99 18.65
N GLN A 60 -6.88 11.19 18.43
CA GLN A 60 -8.12 11.68 19.05
C GLN A 60 -9.32 10.80 18.70
N LEU A 61 -9.45 10.38 17.43
CA LEU A 61 -10.49 9.45 16.98
C LEU A 61 -10.40 8.10 17.71
N MET A 62 -9.20 7.52 17.79
CA MET A 62 -9.00 6.23 18.46
C MET A 62 -9.29 6.32 19.95
N LEU A 63 -8.74 7.33 20.64
CA LEU A 63 -9.00 7.57 22.07
C LEU A 63 -10.50 7.80 22.36
N LYS A 64 -11.19 8.52 21.47
CA LYS A 64 -12.64 8.73 21.58
C LYS A 64 -13.41 7.42 21.44
N GLN A 65 -13.04 6.58 20.50
CA GLN A 65 -13.70 5.29 20.27
C GLN A 65 -13.50 4.30 21.42
N VAL A 66 -12.32 4.34 22.06
CA VAL A 66 -12.03 3.49 23.23
C VAL A 66 -12.43 4.13 24.57
N GLY A 67 -13.06 5.32 24.55
CA GLY A 67 -13.70 5.93 25.70
C GLY A 67 -12.78 6.76 26.60
N TYR A 68 -11.56 7.12 26.14
CA TYR A 68 -10.65 7.98 26.94
C TYR A 68 -10.68 9.45 26.53
N TYR A 69 -11.38 9.84 25.47
CA TYR A 69 -11.38 11.21 24.98
C TYR A 69 -12.77 11.68 24.54
N ASP A 70 -13.27 12.77 25.13
CA ASP A 70 -14.57 13.36 24.80
C ASP A 70 -14.46 14.67 24.02
N GLY A 71 -13.23 15.17 23.81
CA GLY A 71 -12.96 16.42 23.15
C GLY A 71 -13.23 16.42 21.64
N PRO A 72 -13.03 17.57 20.98
CA PRO A 72 -13.16 17.70 19.53
C PRO A 72 -11.99 17.03 18.82
N VAL A 73 -12.28 16.35 17.70
CA VAL A 73 -11.26 15.83 16.80
C VAL A 73 -10.78 16.96 15.89
N ASN A 74 -9.83 17.74 16.38
CA ASN A 74 -9.35 18.97 15.74
C ASN A 74 -7.90 18.89 15.22
N GLY A 75 -7.24 17.75 15.45
CA GLY A 75 -5.86 17.53 15.03
C GLY A 75 -4.82 18.37 15.77
N ILE A 76 -5.14 18.89 16.96
CA ILE A 76 -4.22 19.66 17.81
C ILE A 76 -3.93 18.84 19.07
N TYR A 77 -2.65 18.56 19.35
CA TYR A 77 -2.24 17.81 20.54
C TYR A 77 -2.21 18.72 21.78
N GLU A 78 -3.39 19.16 22.18
CA GLU A 78 -3.64 20.08 23.30
C GLU A 78 -3.77 19.33 24.64
N PRO A 79 -3.80 20.07 25.81
CA PRO A 79 -3.81 19.45 27.12
C PRO A 79 -4.86 18.36 27.32
N MET A 80 -6.06 18.55 26.78
CA MET A 80 -7.12 17.54 26.87
C MET A 80 -6.73 16.22 26.21
N SER A 81 -6.09 16.27 25.04
CA SER A 81 -5.57 15.09 24.34
C SER A 81 -4.41 14.44 25.12
N VAL A 82 -3.55 15.26 25.72
CA VAL A 82 -2.41 14.80 26.53
C VAL A 82 -2.90 14.04 27.77
N GLU A 83 -3.89 14.58 28.49
CA GLU A 83 -4.44 13.91 29.68
C GLU A 83 -5.15 12.59 29.29
N ALA A 84 -5.90 12.58 28.22
CA ALA A 84 -6.51 11.34 27.70
C ALA A 84 -5.46 10.25 27.38
N VAL A 85 -4.33 10.63 26.79
CA VAL A 85 -3.22 9.71 26.56
C VAL A 85 -2.60 9.22 27.85
N LYS A 86 -2.37 10.08 28.85
CA LYS A 86 -1.82 9.67 30.14
C LYS A 86 -2.74 8.71 30.87
N GLU A 87 -4.03 8.95 30.85
CA GLU A 87 -5.03 8.04 31.43
C GLU A 87 -4.99 6.67 30.74
N PHE A 88 -5.00 6.67 29.41
CA PHE A 88 -4.87 5.45 28.62
C PHE A 88 -3.56 4.70 28.95
N GLN A 89 -2.43 5.40 28.95
CA GLN A 89 -1.11 4.84 29.29
C GLN A 89 -1.11 4.20 30.68
N GLN A 90 -1.69 4.88 31.67
CA GLN A 90 -1.80 4.38 33.03
C GLN A 90 -2.61 3.07 33.09
N GLN A 91 -3.75 3.00 32.40
CA GLN A 91 -4.59 1.81 32.34
C GLN A 91 -3.89 0.63 31.65
N LYS A 92 -3.01 0.93 30.70
CA LYS A 92 -2.23 -0.11 29.97
C LYS A 92 -0.87 -0.45 30.61
N GLY A 93 -0.56 0.12 31.75
CA GLY A 93 0.74 -0.09 32.42
C GLY A 93 1.93 0.51 31.64
N ILE A 94 1.65 1.46 30.76
CA ILE A 94 2.66 2.25 30.03
C ILE A 94 2.96 3.48 30.88
N LYS A 95 4.20 3.99 30.82
CA LYS A 95 4.57 5.23 31.52
C LYS A 95 3.63 6.37 31.11
N PRO A 96 2.90 7.01 32.09
CA PRO A 96 1.88 8.01 31.78
C PRO A 96 2.49 9.41 31.60
N ASP A 97 3.33 9.59 30.59
CA ASP A 97 4.03 10.85 30.30
C ASP A 97 3.33 11.69 29.21
N GLY A 98 2.30 11.15 28.58
CA GLY A 98 1.60 11.84 27.50
C GLY A 98 2.41 11.83 26.19
N VAL A 99 3.47 11.03 26.08
CA VAL A 99 4.22 10.86 24.84
C VAL A 99 3.72 9.62 24.11
N VAL A 100 3.23 9.80 22.88
CA VAL A 100 2.67 8.73 22.08
C VAL A 100 3.77 8.17 21.19
N GLU A 101 4.47 7.15 21.67
CA GLU A 101 5.46 6.38 20.95
C GLU A 101 4.86 5.08 20.40
N ASP A 102 5.66 4.25 19.73
CA ASP A 102 5.22 2.99 19.11
C ASP A 102 4.47 2.09 20.10
N VAL A 103 4.92 2.00 21.37
CA VAL A 103 4.26 1.18 22.40
C VAL A 103 2.85 1.68 22.72
N THR A 104 2.68 3.01 22.82
CA THR A 104 1.36 3.61 23.06
C THR A 104 0.45 3.44 21.85
N TRP A 105 0.96 3.64 20.63
CA TRP A 105 0.22 3.42 19.40
C TRP A 105 -0.24 1.97 19.24
N GLN A 106 0.62 1.00 19.54
CA GLN A 106 0.28 -0.42 19.46
C GLN A 106 -0.81 -0.81 20.45
N ALA A 107 -0.66 -0.41 21.71
CA ALA A 107 -1.66 -0.67 22.73
C ALA A 107 -3.02 -0.06 22.39
N LEU A 108 -3.01 1.14 21.80
CA LEU A 108 -4.23 1.82 21.37
C LEU A 108 -4.88 1.12 20.16
N ASP A 109 -4.08 0.63 19.21
CA ASP A 109 -4.60 -0.14 18.06
C ASP A 109 -5.22 -1.47 18.52
N GLU A 110 -4.58 -2.16 19.47
CA GLU A 110 -5.11 -3.40 20.08
C GLU A 110 -6.46 -3.17 20.78
N GLU A 111 -6.56 -2.13 21.62
CA GLU A 111 -7.80 -1.77 22.32
C GLU A 111 -8.88 -1.35 21.34
N TYR A 112 -8.54 -0.54 20.38
CA TYR A 112 -9.46 -0.10 19.33
C TYR A 112 -10.00 -1.30 18.54
N CYS A 113 -9.16 -2.30 18.22
CA CYS A 113 -9.59 -3.53 17.56
C CYS A 113 -10.63 -4.32 18.37
N GLN A 114 -10.46 -4.37 19.71
CA GLN A 114 -11.41 -5.06 20.59
C GLN A 114 -12.77 -4.37 20.62
N VAL A 115 -12.79 -3.05 20.69
CA VAL A 115 -14.01 -2.24 20.73
C VAL A 115 -14.68 -2.20 19.34
N ALA A 116 -13.89 -1.95 18.27
CA ALA A 116 -14.41 -1.85 16.91
C ALA A 116 -14.86 -3.22 16.33
N GLY A 117 -14.21 -4.31 16.72
CA GLY A 117 -14.56 -5.66 16.29
C GLY A 117 -15.93 -6.14 16.81
N SER A 118 -16.51 -5.43 17.78
CA SER A 118 -17.87 -5.67 18.29
C SER A 118 -18.98 -4.98 17.47
N ASN A 119 -18.61 -4.09 16.55
CA ASN A 119 -19.56 -3.44 15.66
C ASN A 119 -19.64 -4.25 14.36
N ASP A 120 -20.75 -4.98 14.16
CA ASP A 120 -21.09 -5.60 12.88
C ASP A 120 -21.28 -4.49 11.82
N VAL A 121 -20.20 -4.13 11.15
CA VAL A 121 -20.30 -3.25 10.00
C VAL A 121 -20.84 -4.09 8.84
N PRO A 122 -22.03 -3.76 8.31
CA PRO A 122 -22.58 -4.50 7.21
C PRO A 122 -21.61 -4.49 6.02
N ALA A 123 -21.48 -5.63 5.35
CA ALA A 123 -20.68 -5.72 4.14
C ALA A 123 -21.33 -4.90 3.00
N PRO A 124 -20.55 -4.33 2.09
CA PRO A 124 -21.09 -3.72 0.88
C PRO A 124 -21.86 -4.77 0.07
N THR A 125 -23.03 -4.42 -0.45
CA THR A 125 -23.92 -5.35 -1.16
C THR A 125 -23.74 -5.32 -2.67
N GLY A 126 -23.10 -4.29 -3.21
CA GLY A 126 -22.85 -4.10 -4.64
C GLY A 126 -21.42 -4.45 -5.08
N GLU A 127 -21.10 -4.11 -6.34
CA GLU A 127 -19.75 -4.25 -6.88
C GLU A 127 -18.76 -3.36 -6.10
N VAL A 128 -17.79 -4.00 -5.45
CA VAL A 128 -16.79 -3.29 -4.65
C VAL A 128 -15.68 -2.74 -5.53
N SER A 129 -15.34 -1.48 -5.33
CA SER A 129 -14.13 -0.88 -5.83
C SER A 129 -13.50 0.04 -4.78
N LEU A 130 -12.20 0.31 -4.92
CA LEU A 130 -11.45 1.14 -4.00
C LEU A 130 -10.99 2.42 -4.67
N LEU A 131 -11.13 3.53 -3.96
CA LEU A 131 -10.63 4.83 -4.35
C LEU A 131 -9.63 5.32 -3.30
N VAL A 132 -8.35 5.41 -3.67
CA VAL A 132 -7.29 5.92 -2.79
C VAL A 132 -6.92 7.32 -3.23
N ASP A 133 -7.21 8.30 -2.39
CA ASP A 133 -6.78 9.69 -2.56
C ASP A 133 -5.46 9.90 -1.81
N THR A 134 -4.36 9.93 -2.55
CA THR A 134 -3.03 10.05 -1.96
C THR A 134 -2.77 11.45 -1.39
N ALA A 135 -3.39 12.49 -1.95
CA ALA A 135 -3.24 13.86 -1.45
C ALA A 135 -3.93 14.05 -0.10
N HIS A 136 -5.12 13.47 0.07
CA HIS A 136 -5.88 13.52 1.31
C HIS A 136 -5.60 12.35 2.25
N ARG A 137 -4.79 11.37 1.82
CA ARG A 137 -4.42 10.17 2.59
C ARG A 137 -5.65 9.43 3.10
N LYS A 138 -6.56 9.14 2.17
CA LYS A 138 -7.85 8.52 2.43
C LYS A 138 -8.09 7.38 1.45
N LEU A 139 -8.62 6.27 1.95
CA LEU A 139 -9.16 5.18 1.15
C LEU A 139 -10.68 5.17 1.31
N THR A 140 -11.39 5.19 0.20
CA THR A 140 -12.85 5.06 0.16
C THR A 140 -13.19 3.72 -0.50
N VAL A 141 -13.99 2.92 0.19
CA VAL A 141 -14.66 1.75 -0.40
C VAL A 141 -15.90 2.25 -1.11
N LEU A 142 -16.06 1.87 -2.35
CA LEU A 142 -17.25 2.14 -3.15
C LEU A 142 -18.05 0.85 -3.30
N SER A 143 -19.38 0.94 -3.24
CA SER A 143 -20.34 -0.12 -3.58
C SER A 143 -21.20 0.39 -4.73
N ASP A 144 -21.15 -0.27 -5.88
CA ASP A 144 -21.80 0.18 -7.13
C ASP A 144 -21.42 1.62 -7.54
N GLY A 145 -20.19 2.02 -7.24
CA GLY A 145 -19.67 3.35 -7.54
C GLY A 145 -19.97 4.42 -6.50
N GLU A 146 -20.85 4.17 -5.53
CA GLU A 146 -21.20 5.09 -4.45
C GLU A 146 -20.31 4.89 -3.20
N PRO A 147 -19.94 5.96 -2.50
CA PRO A 147 -19.15 5.88 -1.29
C PRO A 147 -19.85 5.08 -0.19
N PHE A 148 -19.23 3.96 0.21
CA PHE A 148 -19.72 3.09 1.27
C PHE A 148 -19.04 3.36 2.63
N LYS A 149 -17.70 3.33 2.64
CA LYS A 149 -16.90 3.54 3.86
C LYS A 149 -15.56 4.20 3.55
N GLN A 150 -15.05 4.97 4.49
CA GLN A 150 -13.77 5.66 4.35
C GLN A 150 -12.82 5.34 5.50
N TYR A 151 -11.53 5.22 5.17
CA TYR A 151 -10.46 4.97 6.12
C TYR A 151 -9.32 5.97 5.95
N PRO A 152 -8.74 6.47 7.05
CA PRO A 152 -7.46 7.17 6.98
C PRO A 152 -6.36 6.16 6.60
N VAL A 153 -5.40 6.60 5.78
CA VAL A 153 -4.29 5.77 5.34
C VAL A 153 -2.97 6.55 5.39
N ALA A 154 -1.85 5.84 5.49
CA ALA A 154 -0.57 6.42 5.14
C ALA A 154 -0.21 6.04 3.70
N VAL A 155 0.48 6.97 3.01
CA VAL A 155 0.87 6.84 1.60
C VAL A 155 2.37 7.03 1.45
N GLY A 156 2.88 6.84 0.24
CA GLY A 156 4.29 7.01 -0.09
C GLY A 156 4.80 8.41 0.20
N LYS A 157 6.07 8.50 0.65
CA LYS A 157 6.80 9.76 0.79
C LYS A 157 7.02 10.42 -0.56
N TYR A 158 7.41 11.68 -0.55
CA TYR A 158 7.76 12.42 -1.78
C TYR A 158 8.84 11.73 -2.63
N LYS A 159 9.84 11.08 -2.00
CA LYS A 159 10.89 10.33 -2.72
C LYS A 159 10.45 8.97 -3.24
N THR A 160 9.41 8.41 -2.67
CA THR A 160 8.86 7.09 -3.00
C THR A 160 7.34 7.17 -3.05
N PRO A 161 6.77 7.95 -3.97
CA PRO A 161 5.34 8.22 -4.01
C PRO A 161 4.54 6.94 -4.27
N SER A 162 3.33 6.92 -3.75
CA SER A 162 2.37 5.86 -4.11
C SER A 162 2.06 5.93 -5.60
N PRO A 163 1.86 4.78 -6.26
CA PRO A 163 1.49 4.74 -7.67
C PRO A 163 0.16 5.46 -7.89
N VAL A 164 0.04 6.17 -9.01
CA VAL A 164 -1.19 6.83 -9.45
C VAL A 164 -1.68 6.16 -10.71
N GLY A 165 -2.98 5.86 -10.79
CA GLY A 165 -3.57 5.18 -11.94
C GLY A 165 -4.70 4.22 -11.57
N ASN A 166 -5.11 3.40 -12.54
CA ASN A 166 -6.12 2.37 -12.37
C ASN A 166 -5.45 1.00 -12.28
N PHE A 167 -5.60 0.36 -11.16
CA PHE A 167 -5.05 -0.96 -10.88
C PHE A 167 -6.17 -1.92 -10.46
N LYS A 168 -5.79 -3.15 -10.19
CA LYS A 168 -6.66 -4.17 -9.61
C LYS A 168 -5.96 -4.85 -8.45
N VAL A 169 -6.72 -5.46 -7.57
CA VAL A 169 -6.19 -6.40 -6.61
C VAL A 169 -5.60 -7.59 -7.37
N LEU A 170 -4.32 -7.88 -7.12
CA LEU A 170 -3.60 -8.99 -7.71
C LEU A 170 -3.77 -10.27 -6.88
N ARG A 171 -3.60 -10.14 -5.57
CA ARG A 171 -3.65 -11.24 -4.61
C ARG A 171 -3.88 -10.73 -3.20
N ARG A 172 -4.31 -11.63 -2.32
CA ARG A 172 -4.48 -11.35 -0.90
C ARG A 172 -3.64 -12.31 -0.06
N ALA A 173 -3.14 -11.85 1.07
CA ALA A 173 -2.44 -12.68 2.04
C ALA A 173 -2.73 -12.24 3.47
N ARG A 174 -2.61 -13.17 4.41
CA ARG A 174 -2.58 -12.91 5.86
C ARG A 174 -1.15 -13.04 6.33
N ASN A 175 -0.74 -12.20 7.28
CA ASN A 175 0.60 -12.24 7.90
C ASN A 175 1.73 -12.29 6.86
N TRP A 176 1.70 -11.36 5.89
CA TRP A 176 2.63 -11.31 4.75
C TRP A 176 4.10 -11.12 5.15
N GLY A 177 4.37 -10.61 6.35
CA GLY A 177 5.69 -10.40 6.90
C GLY A 177 5.70 -9.30 7.96
N THR A 178 6.82 -9.16 8.65
CA THR A 178 7.01 -8.12 9.66
C THR A 178 6.88 -6.74 9.02
N GLY A 179 6.11 -5.85 9.65
CA GLY A 179 5.90 -4.50 9.16
C GLY A 179 4.68 -4.30 8.25
N PHE A 180 4.07 -5.38 7.73
CA PHE A 180 2.87 -5.30 6.87
C PHE A 180 1.56 -5.54 7.65
N GLY A 181 1.63 -5.59 8.98
CA GLY A 181 0.47 -5.85 9.81
C GLY A 181 -0.19 -7.20 9.51
N THR A 182 -1.49 -7.27 9.74
CA THR A 182 -2.24 -8.53 9.72
C THR A 182 -2.74 -8.97 8.35
N ARG A 183 -2.84 -8.05 7.39
CA ARG A 183 -3.38 -8.31 6.04
C ARG A 183 -2.57 -7.60 4.97
N TRP A 184 -2.49 -8.25 3.82
CA TRP A 184 -1.90 -7.72 2.60
C TRP A 184 -2.87 -7.88 1.42
N VAL A 185 -3.07 -6.79 0.68
CA VAL A 185 -3.83 -6.73 -0.57
C VAL A 185 -2.89 -6.18 -1.65
N GLY A 186 -2.26 -7.07 -2.41
CA GLY A 186 -1.30 -6.72 -3.48
C GLY A 186 -2.02 -6.15 -4.70
N LEU A 187 -1.38 -5.19 -5.38
CA LEU A 187 -1.91 -4.47 -6.53
C LEU A 187 -1.18 -4.83 -7.83
N THR A 188 -1.88 -4.71 -8.96
CA THR A 188 -1.34 -4.96 -10.32
C THR A 188 -0.50 -3.81 -10.85
N VAL A 189 0.35 -3.21 -10.04
CA VAL A 189 1.23 -2.13 -10.49
C VAL A 189 2.40 -2.72 -11.27
N PRO A 190 2.59 -2.38 -12.57
CA PRO A 190 3.54 -3.11 -13.41
C PRO A 190 5.01 -2.87 -13.07
N TRP A 191 5.35 -1.74 -12.44
CA TRP A 191 6.74 -1.35 -12.21
C TRP A 191 7.27 -1.67 -10.81
N GLY A 192 6.49 -2.36 -9.96
CA GLY A 192 6.93 -2.72 -8.63
C GLY A 192 5.90 -3.49 -7.82
N ILE A 193 6.29 -3.85 -6.61
CA ILE A 193 5.41 -4.53 -5.67
C ILE A 193 4.77 -3.46 -4.78
N TYR A 194 3.47 -3.29 -4.95
CA TYR A 194 2.65 -2.34 -4.19
C TYR A 194 1.43 -3.05 -3.63
N GLY A 195 0.95 -2.55 -2.49
CA GLY A 195 -0.23 -3.11 -1.85
C GLY A 195 -0.86 -2.16 -0.85
N ILE A 196 -2.05 -2.55 -0.41
CA ILE A 196 -2.76 -1.99 0.73
C ILE A 196 -2.58 -3.01 1.87
N HIS A 197 -2.12 -2.57 3.03
CA HIS A 197 -1.76 -3.49 4.11
C HIS A 197 -1.93 -2.87 5.49
N GLY A 198 -1.99 -3.71 6.52
CA GLY A 198 -1.92 -3.28 7.91
C GLY A 198 -0.55 -2.71 8.27
N THR A 199 -0.39 -2.25 9.49
CA THR A 199 0.90 -1.76 9.98
C THR A 199 1.10 -2.08 11.45
N ASN A 200 2.36 -2.30 11.84
CA ASN A 200 2.78 -2.32 13.24
C ASN A 200 3.17 -0.91 13.74
N LYS A 201 2.96 0.12 12.90
CA LYS A 201 3.25 1.52 13.20
C LYS A 201 2.01 2.39 12.95
N PRO A 202 0.95 2.22 13.77
CA PRO A 202 -0.33 2.90 13.57
C PRO A 202 -0.21 4.41 13.59
N GLY A 203 0.74 4.99 14.34
CA GLY A 203 1.02 6.42 14.34
C GLY A 203 1.51 6.99 13.00
N SER A 204 1.83 6.13 12.02
CA SER A 204 2.14 6.59 10.64
C SER A 204 0.89 6.89 9.80
N ILE A 205 -0.30 6.45 10.24
CA ILE A 205 -1.56 6.68 9.52
C ILE A 205 -1.86 8.18 9.44
N GLY A 206 -2.35 8.62 8.28
CA GLY A 206 -2.59 10.03 8.00
C GLY A 206 -1.37 10.80 7.49
N SER A 207 -0.20 10.16 7.31
CA SER A 207 1.03 10.80 6.88
C SER A 207 1.63 10.24 5.57
N TYR A 208 2.65 10.93 5.04
CA TYR A 208 3.47 10.46 3.91
C TYR A 208 4.66 9.67 4.48
N ALA A 209 4.43 8.41 4.84
CA ALA A 209 5.38 7.60 5.63
C ALA A 209 5.89 6.33 4.93
N SER A 210 5.21 5.85 3.89
CA SER A 210 5.55 4.57 3.25
C SER A 210 6.58 4.73 2.11
N HIS A 211 7.04 3.60 1.59
CA HIS A 211 7.82 3.55 0.35
C HIS A 211 6.94 3.30 -0.89
N GLY A 212 5.68 3.73 -0.82
CA GLY A 212 4.73 3.68 -1.92
C GLY A 212 3.51 2.79 -1.67
N CYS A 213 3.56 1.85 -0.75
CA CYS A 213 2.39 1.08 -0.32
C CYS A 213 1.40 1.96 0.46
N ILE A 214 0.17 1.51 0.56
CA ILE A 214 -0.89 2.15 1.33
C ILE A 214 -1.00 1.42 2.67
N ARG A 215 -0.72 2.12 3.77
CA ARG A 215 -0.84 1.57 5.12
C ARG A 215 -2.20 1.90 5.71
N MET A 216 -2.78 0.92 6.37
CA MET A 216 -4.01 1.03 7.17
C MET A 216 -3.74 0.55 8.60
N ASN A 217 -4.54 0.99 9.56
CA ASN A 217 -4.59 0.32 10.85
C ASN A 217 -5.01 -1.14 10.65
N ASN A 218 -4.53 -2.04 11.52
CA ASN A 218 -4.78 -3.48 11.36
C ASN A 218 -6.27 -3.80 11.35
N HIS A 219 -7.07 -3.25 12.26
CA HIS A 219 -8.51 -3.46 12.28
C HIS A 219 -9.20 -2.97 10.99
N ASN A 220 -8.78 -1.82 10.43
CA ASN A 220 -9.36 -1.29 9.20
C ASN A 220 -9.07 -2.19 7.99
N VAL A 221 -7.85 -2.71 7.89
CA VAL A 221 -7.53 -3.63 6.79
C VAL A 221 -8.16 -5.00 6.99
N GLU A 222 -8.39 -5.42 8.23
CA GLU A 222 -9.10 -6.65 8.55
C GLU A 222 -10.56 -6.58 8.16
N GLU A 223 -11.21 -5.44 8.38
CA GLU A 223 -12.56 -5.15 7.93
C GLU A 223 -12.64 -5.07 6.39
N LEU A 224 -11.70 -4.38 5.74
CA LEU A 224 -11.64 -4.26 4.28
C LEU A 224 -11.39 -5.60 3.59
N TYR A 225 -10.57 -6.46 4.19
CA TYR A 225 -10.03 -7.67 3.57
C TYR A 225 -11.08 -8.64 3.01
N PRO A 226 -12.19 -8.97 3.70
CA PRO A 226 -13.24 -9.83 3.14
C PRO A 226 -14.00 -9.22 1.96
N TRP A 227 -14.03 -7.89 1.83
CA TRP A 227 -14.77 -7.19 0.80
C TRP A 227 -14.05 -7.09 -0.54
N VAL A 228 -12.76 -7.37 -0.58
CA VAL A 228 -11.93 -7.25 -1.79
C VAL A 228 -11.39 -8.61 -2.20
N GLU A 229 -11.30 -8.86 -3.50
CA GLU A 229 -10.78 -10.10 -4.07
C GLU A 229 -9.89 -9.82 -5.29
N PRO A 230 -9.10 -10.80 -5.78
CA PRO A 230 -8.37 -10.63 -7.02
C PRO A 230 -9.30 -10.18 -8.16
N GLY A 231 -8.91 -9.08 -8.83
CA GLY A 231 -9.74 -8.42 -9.84
C GLY A 231 -10.49 -7.18 -9.36
N THR A 232 -10.72 -7.00 -8.05
CA THR A 232 -11.34 -5.77 -7.49
C THR A 232 -10.59 -4.53 -7.99
N ARG A 233 -11.33 -3.58 -8.53
CA ARG A 233 -10.78 -2.33 -9.09
C ARG A 233 -10.23 -1.43 -7.99
N VAL A 234 -9.04 -0.85 -8.22
CA VAL A 234 -8.39 0.10 -7.30
C VAL A 234 -7.97 1.33 -8.10
N ILE A 235 -8.63 2.44 -7.82
CA ILE A 235 -8.31 3.74 -8.42
C ILE A 235 -7.44 4.51 -7.44
N MET A 236 -6.24 4.89 -7.86
CA MET A 236 -5.31 5.68 -7.05
C MET A 236 -5.18 7.07 -7.63
N LEU A 237 -5.76 8.05 -6.94
CA LEU A 237 -5.72 9.46 -7.30
C LEU A 237 -4.51 10.14 -6.69
N GLY A 238 -3.90 11.04 -7.44
CA GLY A 238 -2.75 11.83 -7.00
C GLY A 238 -2.03 12.51 -8.16
N ASN A 239 -0.92 13.12 -7.85
CA ASN A 239 -0.03 13.69 -8.85
C ASN A 239 1.06 12.67 -9.22
N PRO A 240 1.14 12.17 -10.45
CA PRO A 240 2.15 11.23 -10.88
C PRO A 240 3.58 11.83 -10.85
N PHE A 241 3.69 13.15 -10.77
CA PHE A 241 4.95 13.90 -10.69
C PHE A 241 5.22 14.46 -9.28
N ASN A 242 4.67 13.84 -8.24
CA ASN A 242 4.79 14.32 -6.86
C ASN A 242 6.18 14.01 -6.27
N TYR A 243 7.21 14.70 -6.76
CA TYR A 243 8.57 14.64 -6.24
C TYR A 243 8.86 15.82 -5.29
N GLN A 244 9.77 15.62 -4.35
CA GLN A 244 10.04 16.57 -3.26
C GLN A 244 10.50 17.96 -3.75
N ASP A 245 11.21 18.02 -4.88
CA ASP A 245 11.72 19.24 -5.46
C ASP A 245 10.78 19.90 -6.49
N GLN A 246 9.59 19.33 -6.66
CA GLN A 246 8.59 19.73 -7.67
C GLN A 246 9.14 19.83 -9.10
N ARG A 247 10.28 19.23 -9.35
CA ARG A 247 10.89 19.18 -10.68
C ARG A 247 10.59 17.86 -11.34
N PHE A 248 10.23 17.93 -12.61
CA PHE A 248 10.11 16.73 -13.43
C PHE A 248 11.50 16.13 -13.62
N ARG A 249 11.66 14.87 -13.23
CA ARG A 249 12.91 14.16 -13.48
C ARG A 249 13.07 13.86 -14.97
N MET A 250 14.28 13.80 -15.46
CA MET A 250 14.56 13.30 -16.79
C MET A 250 14.18 11.82 -16.89
N LEU A 251 13.34 11.45 -17.89
CA LEU A 251 12.99 10.07 -18.16
C LEU A 251 13.81 9.54 -19.33
N ARG A 252 14.34 8.34 -19.15
CA ARG A 252 15.16 7.64 -20.16
C ARG A 252 15.05 6.12 -19.93
N ARG A 253 15.69 5.35 -20.77
CA ARG A 253 15.71 3.88 -20.64
C ARG A 253 15.96 3.43 -19.21
N GLY A 254 15.10 2.51 -18.74
CA GLY A 254 15.10 2.00 -17.37
C GLY A 254 14.28 2.83 -16.38
N ALA A 255 13.78 4.02 -16.75
CA ALA A 255 12.83 4.75 -15.93
C ALA A 255 11.53 3.96 -15.75
N ARG A 256 10.97 4.03 -14.55
CA ARG A 256 9.71 3.37 -14.19
C ARG A 256 8.93 4.28 -13.23
N GLY A 257 7.60 4.24 -13.31
CA GLY A 257 6.76 4.99 -12.39
C GLY A 257 5.52 5.60 -13.03
N GLY A 258 4.74 6.30 -12.21
CA GLY A 258 3.54 7.01 -12.64
C GLY A 258 3.82 8.13 -13.64
N ASP A 259 4.96 8.77 -13.52
CA ASP A 259 5.42 9.79 -14.47
C ASP A 259 5.71 9.22 -15.86
N VAL A 260 6.31 8.04 -15.95
CA VAL A 260 6.47 7.32 -17.21
C VAL A 260 5.11 6.97 -17.81
N MET A 261 4.19 6.46 -16.98
CA MET A 261 2.84 6.12 -17.41
C MET A 261 2.10 7.36 -17.94
N GLU A 262 2.19 8.50 -17.27
CA GLU A 262 1.55 9.74 -17.73
C GLU A 262 2.12 10.20 -19.09
N VAL A 263 3.43 10.09 -19.27
CA VAL A 263 4.04 10.40 -20.57
C VAL A 263 3.60 9.41 -21.65
N GLN A 264 3.51 8.11 -21.34
CA GLN A 264 2.96 7.10 -22.26
C GLN A 264 1.54 7.44 -22.69
N ILE A 265 0.68 7.82 -21.74
CA ILE A 265 -0.71 8.24 -22.01
C ILE A 265 -0.75 9.42 -22.97
N ARG A 266 0.05 10.47 -22.72
CA ARG A 266 0.07 11.66 -23.57
C ARG A 266 0.63 11.39 -24.95
N MET A 267 1.72 10.63 -25.03
CA MET A 267 2.32 10.21 -26.31
C MET A 267 1.34 9.35 -27.13
N GLN A 268 0.57 8.48 -26.50
CA GLN A 268 -0.44 7.68 -27.15
C GLN A 268 -1.61 8.55 -27.66
N LYS A 269 -2.12 9.49 -26.84
CA LYS A 269 -3.15 10.43 -27.26
C LYS A 269 -2.75 11.32 -28.45
N LEU A 270 -1.46 11.60 -28.56
CA LEU A 270 -0.88 12.39 -29.66
C LEU A 270 -0.49 11.53 -30.87
N GLY A 271 -0.67 10.20 -30.81
CA GLY A 271 -0.36 9.30 -31.91
C GLY A 271 1.11 8.95 -32.09
N PHE A 272 1.98 9.27 -31.12
CA PHE A 272 3.41 8.94 -31.18
C PHE A 272 3.77 7.60 -30.52
N TYR A 273 2.90 7.05 -29.68
CA TYR A 273 3.13 5.81 -28.95
C TYR A 273 1.96 4.85 -29.10
N ASP A 274 2.23 3.63 -29.47
CA ASP A 274 1.25 2.54 -29.66
C ASP A 274 1.47 1.34 -28.72
N GLY A 275 2.44 1.45 -27.82
CA GLY A 275 2.77 0.41 -26.85
C GLY A 275 1.89 0.42 -25.59
N PRO A 276 2.16 -0.50 -24.65
CA PRO A 276 1.40 -0.61 -23.43
C PRO A 276 1.59 0.61 -22.51
N ILE A 277 0.53 1.01 -21.83
CA ILE A 277 0.55 2.02 -20.77
C ILE A 277 0.88 1.33 -19.46
N ASP A 278 2.13 1.02 -19.24
CA ASP A 278 2.62 0.20 -18.13
C ASP A 278 3.57 0.91 -17.16
N GLY A 279 3.88 2.18 -17.42
CA GLY A 279 4.81 2.94 -16.60
C GLY A 279 6.26 2.43 -16.67
N ILE A 280 6.62 1.66 -17.70
CA ILE A 280 7.97 1.12 -17.91
C ILE A 280 8.56 1.69 -19.20
N TRP A 281 9.73 2.32 -19.12
CA TRP A 281 10.41 2.88 -20.27
C TRP A 281 11.10 1.78 -21.09
N GLY A 282 10.51 1.42 -22.23
CA GLY A 282 11.07 0.48 -23.18
C GLY A 282 11.49 1.13 -24.51
N GLY A 283 11.99 0.34 -25.46
CA GLY A 283 12.41 0.81 -26.78
C GLY A 283 11.29 1.45 -27.62
N GLY A 284 10.02 1.11 -27.36
CA GLY A 284 8.87 1.78 -27.95
C GLY A 284 8.81 3.26 -27.56
N MET A 285 9.00 3.55 -26.28
CA MET A 285 9.05 4.93 -25.77
C MET A 285 10.23 5.71 -26.33
N GLU A 286 11.40 5.10 -26.50
CA GLU A 286 12.56 5.78 -27.11
C GLU A 286 12.22 6.27 -28.51
N ARG A 287 11.64 5.41 -29.35
CA ARG A 287 11.21 5.78 -30.72
C ARG A 287 10.14 6.86 -30.70
N ALA A 288 9.14 6.72 -29.85
CA ALA A 288 8.06 7.69 -29.71
C ALA A 288 8.59 9.09 -29.35
N VAL A 289 9.51 9.16 -28.38
CA VAL A 289 10.10 10.43 -27.95
C VAL A 289 10.97 11.06 -29.03
N VAL A 290 11.80 10.28 -29.76
CA VAL A 290 12.58 10.79 -30.89
C VAL A 290 11.66 11.42 -31.95
N ASN A 291 10.63 10.71 -32.38
CA ASN A 291 9.66 11.19 -33.37
C ASN A 291 8.90 12.43 -32.88
N PHE A 292 8.49 12.43 -31.62
CA PHE A 292 7.82 13.58 -31.01
C PHE A 292 8.74 14.81 -30.97
N ARG A 293 9.99 14.65 -30.55
CA ARG A 293 10.96 15.74 -30.50
C ARG A 293 11.21 16.34 -31.90
N GLU A 294 11.38 15.49 -32.90
CA GLU A 294 11.50 15.93 -34.31
C GLU A 294 10.27 16.72 -34.76
N SER A 295 9.06 16.26 -34.45
CA SER A 295 7.81 16.95 -34.79
C SER A 295 7.62 18.30 -34.12
N LYS A 296 8.31 18.53 -32.98
CA LYS A 296 8.25 19.76 -32.20
C LYS A 296 9.48 20.67 -32.41
N GLY A 297 10.39 20.30 -33.31
CA GLY A 297 11.63 21.06 -33.53
C GLY A 297 12.59 21.05 -32.36
N LEU A 298 12.50 20.04 -31.48
CA LEU A 298 13.40 19.86 -30.35
C LEU A 298 14.66 19.10 -30.80
N PRO A 299 15.80 19.30 -30.14
CA PRO A 299 17.00 18.52 -30.41
C PRO A 299 16.74 17.02 -30.36
N ARG A 300 17.30 16.26 -31.29
CA ARG A 300 17.11 14.80 -31.36
C ARG A 300 17.75 14.13 -30.15
N ASP A 301 16.90 13.49 -29.34
CA ASP A 301 17.27 12.73 -28.14
C ASP A 301 16.17 11.70 -27.87
N ASN A 302 16.47 10.65 -27.12
CA ASN A 302 15.53 9.61 -26.70
C ASN A 302 15.07 9.76 -25.24
N SER A 303 15.30 10.92 -24.62
CA SER A 303 14.89 11.22 -23.24
C SER A 303 13.75 12.25 -23.18
N VAL A 304 13.01 12.26 -22.09
CA VAL A 304 12.04 13.31 -21.75
C VAL A 304 12.71 14.26 -20.76
N ASP A 305 13.01 15.43 -21.25
CA ASP A 305 13.52 16.58 -20.48
C ASP A 305 12.44 17.66 -20.32
N SER A 306 12.81 18.80 -19.75
CA SER A 306 11.91 19.93 -19.55
C SER A 306 11.27 20.44 -20.86
N GLY A 307 12.00 20.36 -21.98
CA GLY A 307 11.49 20.75 -23.30
C GLY A 307 10.35 19.83 -23.76
N VAL A 308 10.53 18.52 -23.59
CA VAL A 308 9.49 17.54 -23.93
C VAL A 308 8.29 17.66 -22.99
N TYR A 309 8.51 17.81 -21.67
CA TYR A 309 7.42 18.02 -20.72
C TYR A 309 6.57 19.23 -21.09
N LYS A 310 7.22 20.38 -21.38
CA LYS A 310 6.54 21.59 -21.83
C LYS A 310 5.75 21.36 -23.12
N ALA A 311 6.35 20.64 -24.08
CA ALA A 311 5.67 20.35 -25.37
C ALA A 311 4.50 19.37 -25.21
N LEU A 312 4.47 18.57 -24.13
CA LEU A 312 3.36 17.70 -23.74
C LEU A 312 2.26 18.42 -22.92
N GLY A 313 2.45 19.70 -22.59
CA GLY A 313 1.55 20.47 -21.75
C GLY A 313 1.60 20.08 -20.26
N LEU A 314 2.80 19.75 -19.80
CA LEU A 314 3.12 19.41 -18.40
C LEU A 314 3.96 20.52 -17.77
#